data_a5edc8edeb1cc3a5b4b9120683a3935c
#
_entry.id   a5edc8edeb1cc3a5b4b9120683a3935c
#
_cell.length_a   1.000
_cell.length_b   1.000
_cell.length_c   1.000
_cell.angle_alpha   90.00
_cell.angle_beta   90.00
_cell.angle_gamma   90.00
#
_symmetry.space_group_name_H-M   'P 1'
#
loop_
_entity.id
_entity.type
_entity.pdbx_description
1 polymer ?
#
loop_
_entity_poly.entity_id
_entity_poly.type
_entity_poly.pdbx_seq_one_letter_code
_entity_poly.pdbx_strand_id
1 'polypeptide(L)'
;MQFHSKQIGTLAGHHNKPAGPATERNQMSAIKKSETCGEQLRRMCKSIADDISNPRMRRDEETGKPREETASDWMEGVYDIRYIVDREKRYYSAELMVAGGGPTIWVNLNTKEVEGYWGSDRVTEPFIDNLDLDGYCEEMYAS
;
A
#
# COMPACT_ATOMS: atom_id res chain seq x y z
N MET A 1 35.19 34.86 -5.72
CA MET A 1 34.99 34.58 -5.98
C MET A 1 34.94 33.97 -6.35
N GLN A 2 34.71 33.72 -5.94
CA GLN A 2 34.53 33.23 -6.39
C GLN A 2 34.32 32.38 -6.57
N PHE A 3 34.46 32.26 -6.42
CA PHE A 3 34.34 31.44 -6.82
C PHE A 3 34.07 30.56 -6.90
N HIS A 4 34.11 30.52 -6.84
CA HIS A 4 33.91 29.74 -7.15
C HIS A 4 33.67 28.82 -7.46
N SER A 5 33.86 28.97 -7.36
CA SER A 5 33.60 28.27 -7.78
C SER A 5 33.61 27.38 -8.08
N LYS A 6 33.86 27.34 -8.10
CA LYS A 6 33.85 26.62 -8.54
C LYS A 6 33.74 25.60 -8.62
N GLN A 7 33.84 25.60 -8.36
CA GLN A 7 33.66 24.76 -8.56
C GLN A 7 33.35 23.86 -8.71
N ILE A 8 33.65 24.09 -8.72
CA ILE A 8 33.34 23.25 -9.05
C ILE A 8 33.14 22.33 -9.45
N GLY A 9 33.38 22.45 -9.59
CA GLY A 9 33.02 21.67 -10.06
C GLY A 9 32.99 20.72 -10.23
N THR A 10 33.26 20.68 -10.06
CA THR A 10 33.06 19.84 -10.29
C THR A 10 32.97 18.93 -10.35
N LEU A 11 33.21 18.89 -10.44
CA LEU A 11 32.96 18.13 -10.68
C LEU A 11 32.68 17.34 -10.83
N ALA A 12 32.87 17.27 -10.79
CA ALA A 12 32.47 16.57 -11.08
C ALA A 12 32.33 15.76 -11.22
N GLY A 13 32.60 15.84 -11.27
CA GLY A 13 32.31 15.17 -11.53
C GLY A 13 32.12 14.43 -11.51
N HIS A 14 32.41 14.70 -11.62
CA HIS A 14 32.15 14.14 -11.83
C HIS A 14 31.92 13.41 -11.84
N HIS A 15 32.21 13.48 -11.97
CA HIS A 15 31.93 12.87 -12.12
C HIS A 15 31.75 12.09 -12.09
N ASN A 16 32.14 12.12 -12.17
CA ASN A 16 31.84 11.41 -12.17
C ASN A 16 31.64 10.73 -12.02
N LYS A 17 31.55 10.49 -12.12
CA LYS A 17 31.30 9.77 -11.81
C LYS A 17 31.16 9.05 -12.19
N PRO A 18 31.22 8.89 -12.35
CA PRO A 18 31.18 8.11 -12.46
C PRO A 18 31.03 7.20 -12.87
N ALA A 19 31.34 7.22 -13.20
CA ALA A 19 31.25 6.04 -13.90
C ALA A 19 30.63 4.93 -13.21
N GLY A 20 31.05 4.43 -12.39
CA GLY A 20 30.35 3.44 -11.66
C GLY A 20 28.84 3.53 -11.77
N PRO A 21 28.26 4.68 -12.02
CA PRO A 21 26.82 4.83 -12.10
C PRO A 21 26.11 3.92 -13.07
N ALA A 22 26.62 3.75 -14.27
CA ALA A 22 25.96 2.91 -15.26
C ALA A 22 25.92 1.46 -14.82
N THR A 23 27.01 0.97 -14.26
CA THR A 23 27.06 -0.40 -13.77
C THR A 23 26.13 -0.61 -12.60
N GLU A 24 26.08 0.36 -11.71
CA GLU A 24 25.19 0.27 -10.55
C GLU A 24 23.74 0.21 -10.99
N ARG A 25 23.35 1.00 -11.96
CA ARG A 25 21.97 0.98 -12.44
C ARG A 25 21.60 -0.36 -13.03
N ASN A 26 22.51 -0.96 -13.78
CA ASN A 26 22.25 -2.28 -14.35
C ASN A 26 22.10 -3.33 -13.26
N GLN A 27 22.91 -3.25 -12.23
CA GLN A 27 22.80 -4.18 -11.11
C GLN A 27 21.50 -4.02 -10.37
N MET A 28 21.06 -2.81 -10.15
CA MET A 28 19.81 -2.56 -9.49
C MET A 28 18.62 -3.09 -10.29
N SER A 29 18.67 -2.92 -11.61
CA SER A 29 17.61 -3.47 -12.46
C SER A 29 17.58 -4.98 -12.38
N ALA A 30 18.74 -5.63 -12.37
CA ALA A 30 18.83 -7.08 -12.26
C ALA A 30 18.27 -7.56 -10.92
N ILE A 31 18.58 -6.84 -9.83
CA ILE A 31 18.07 -7.18 -8.50
C ILE A 31 16.54 -7.09 -8.49
N LYS A 32 15.99 -6.03 -9.06
CA LYS A 32 14.53 -5.89 -9.14
C LYS A 32 13.90 -7.02 -9.94
N LYS A 33 14.55 -7.42 -11.03
CA LYS A 33 14.02 -8.49 -11.87
C LYS A 33 14.06 -9.84 -11.15
N SER A 34 14.90 -9.97 -10.13
CA SER A 34 14.99 -11.22 -9.40
C SER A 34 14.04 -11.29 -8.21
N GLU A 35 13.24 -10.24 -8.00
CA GLU A 35 12.23 -10.27 -6.93
C GLU A 35 11.24 -11.39 -7.21
N THR A 36 11.02 -12.25 -6.22
CA THR A 36 10.08 -13.36 -6.38
C THR A 36 8.63 -12.87 -6.24
N CYS A 37 7.69 -13.72 -6.68
CA CYS A 37 6.28 -13.42 -6.51
C CYS A 37 5.93 -13.25 -5.04
N GLY A 38 6.51 -14.10 -4.18
CA GLY A 38 6.27 -14.01 -2.74
C GLY A 38 6.76 -12.69 -2.15
N GLU A 39 7.93 -12.25 -2.59
CA GLU A 39 8.49 -10.97 -2.13
C GLU A 39 7.64 -9.80 -2.59
N GLN A 40 7.21 -9.84 -3.83
CA GLN A 40 6.35 -8.79 -4.38
C GLN A 40 5.01 -8.77 -3.66
N LEU A 41 4.44 -9.95 -3.42
CA LEU A 41 3.18 -10.08 -2.69
C LEU A 41 3.29 -9.49 -1.29
N ARG A 42 4.41 -9.80 -0.59
CA ARG A 42 4.64 -9.27 0.75
C ARG A 42 4.70 -7.74 0.74
N ARG A 43 5.39 -7.19 -0.24
CA ARG A 43 5.51 -5.73 -0.38
C ARG A 43 4.14 -5.08 -0.60
N MET A 44 3.31 -5.71 -1.44
CA MET A 44 1.97 -5.21 -1.71
C MET A 44 1.09 -5.26 -0.45
N CYS A 45 1.12 -6.37 0.26
CA CYS A 45 0.31 -6.52 1.47
C CYS A 45 0.75 -5.54 2.56
N LYS A 46 2.06 -5.34 2.70
CA LYS A 46 2.57 -4.40 3.68
C LYS A 46 2.17 -2.97 3.35
N SER A 47 2.20 -2.62 2.07
CA SER A 47 1.78 -1.28 1.63
C SER A 47 0.32 -1.04 1.97
N ILE A 48 -0.53 -2.02 1.72
CA ILE A 48 -1.95 -1.90 2.05
C ILE A 48 -2.15 -1.78 3.56
N ALA A 49 -1.44 -2.61 4.33
CA ALA A 49 -1.53 -2.55 5.79
C ALA A 49 -1.08 -1.20 6.33
N ASP A 50 0.00 -0.66 5.76
CA ASP A 50 0.51 0.65 6.17
C ASP A 50 -0.47 1.76 5.84
N ASP A 51 -1.12 1.69 4.68
CA ASP A 51 -2.09 2.71 4.28
C ASP A 51 -3.30 2.74 5.22
N ILE A 52 -3.75 1.59 5.69
CA ILE A 52 -4.87 1.54 6.65
C ILE A 52 -4.43 2.01 8.02
N SER A 53 -3.23 1.60 8.45
CA SER A 53 -2.71 1.94 9.77
C SER A 53 -2.35 3.41 9.88
N ASN A 54 -1.97 4.03 8.76
CA ASN A 54 -1.52 5.42 8.73
C ASN A 54 -2.27 6.15 7.62
N PRO A 55 -3.53 6.56 7.87
CA PRO A 55 -4.32 7.26 6.86
C PRO A 55 -3.58 8.51 6.39
N ARG A 56 -3.56 8.69 5.08
CA ARG A 56 -2.81 9.80 4.49
C ARG A 56 -3.68 11.04 4.39
N MET A 57 -3.01 12.16 4.20
CA MET A 57 -3.73 13.42 3.99
C MET A 57 -4.14 13.52 2.53
N ARG A 58 -5.34 14.00 2.32
CA ARG A 58 -5.88 14.29 0.99
C ARG A 58 -6.29 15.76 0.94
N ARG A 59 -6.49 16.24 -0.28
CA ARG A 59 -6.99 17.60 -0.47
C ARG A 59 -8.49 17.52 -0.68
N ASP A 60 -9.21 18.27 0.13
CA ASP A 60 -10.66 18.37 -0.02
C ASP A 60 -10.99 19.10 -1.33
N GLU A 61 -11.86 18.51 -2.14
CA GLU A 61 -12.15 19.07 -3.46
C GLU A 61 -12.95 20.36 -3.39
N GLU A 62 -13.77 20.50 -2.35
CA GLU A 62 -14.61 21.70 -2.23
C GLU A 62 -13.86 22.89 -1.64
N THR A 63 -13.08 22.64 -0.59
CA THR A 63 -12.43 23.71 0.13
C THR A 63 -10.96 23.89 -0.24
N GLY A 64 -10.36 22.88 -0.88
CA GLY A 64 -8.94 22.88 -1.20
C GLY A 64 -8.03 22.69 0.00
N LYS A 65 -8.60 22.44 1.17
CA LYS A 65 -7.83 22.28 2.40
C LYS A 65 -7.43 20.83 2.59
N PRO A 66 -6.31 20.57 3.27
CA PRO A 66 -5.92 19.19 3.57
C PRO A 66 -6.91 18.58 4.56
N ARG A 67 -7.21 17.30 4.36
CA ARG A 67 -8.02 16.52 5.27
C ARG A 67 -7.51 15.09 5.31
N GLU A 68 -7.82 14.39 6.36
CA GLU A 68 -7.42 12.99 6.50
C GLU A 68 -8.29 12.10 5.63
N GLU A 69 -7.70 11.05 5.08
CA GLU A 69 -8.44 10.05 4.30
C GLU A 69 -9.47 9.37 5.20
N THR A 70 -10.67 9.16 4.66
CA THR A 70 -11.75 8.50 5.39
C THR A 70 -11.90 7.06 4.91
N ALA A 71 -12.68 6.26 5.65
CA ALA A 71 -13.02 4.91 5.23
C ALA A 71 -13.68 4.92 3.85
N SER A 72 -14.58 5.87 3.62
CA SER A 72 -15.27 5.99 2.32
C SER A 72 -14.30 6.19 1.18
N ASP A 73 -13.28 7.04 1.38
CA ASP A 73 -12.25 7.25 0.36
C ASP A 73 -11.51 5.96 0.04
N TRP A 74 -11.10 5.25 1.08
CA TRP A 74 -10.31 4.04 0.93
C TRP A 74 -11.12 2.93 0.26
N MET A 75 -12.41 2.85 0.57
CA MET A 75 -13.30 1.82 0.04
C MET A 75 -13.51 1.92 -1.47
N GLU A 76 -13.17 3.04 -2.08
CA GLU A 76 -13.30 3.19 -3.54
C GLU A 76 -12.42 2.18 -4.29
N GLY A 77 -11.36 1.68 -3.66
CA GLY A 77 -10.48 0.69 -4.27
C GLY A 77 -10.86 -0.76 -3.98
N VAL A 78 -12.01 -1.00 -3.36
CA VAL A 78 -12.44 -2.35 -2.99
C VAL A 78 -13.28 -2.96 -4.12
N TYR A 79 -12.92 -4.17 -4.54
CA TYR A 79 -13.61 -4.86 -5.63
C TYR A 79 -14.77 -5.71 -5.14
N ASP A 80 -14.67 -6.23 -3.91
CA ASP A 80 -15.70 -7.14 -3.39
C ASP A 80 -15.70 -7.08 -1.87
N ILE A 81 -16.87 -7.27 -1.28
CA ILE A 81 -17.04 -7.28 0.17
C ILE A 81 -17.76 -8.57 0.55
N ARG A 82 -17.17 -9.30 1.48
CA ARG A 82 -17.82 -10.47 2.07
C ARG A 82 -18.12 -10.17 3.51
N TYR A 83 -19.40 -10.19 3.86
CA TYR A 83 -19.82 -9.94 5.24
C TYR A 83 -19.79 -11.23 6.03
N ILE A 84 -19.29 -11.14 7.26
CA ILE A 84 -19.34 -12.23 8.22
C ILE A 84 -20.45 -11.87 9.20
N VAL A 85 -21.43 -12.76 9.35
CA VAL A 85 -22.59 -12.49 10.18
C VAL A 85 -22.75 -13.60 11.21
N ASP A 86 -23.40 -13.29 12.32
CA ASP A 86 -23.66 -14.28 13.34
C ASP A 86 -24.95 -15.07 13.00
N ARG A 87 -25.33 -15.96 13.90
CA ARG A 87 -26.49 -16.82 13.69
C ARG A 87 -27.78 -16.02 13.49
N GLU A 88 -27.89 -14.87 14.11
CA GLU A 88 -29.04 -13.98 13.97
C GLU A 88 -28.93 -13.04 12.79
N LYS A 89 -27.90 -13.24 11.94
CA LYS A 89 -27.65 -12.44 10.75
C LYS A 89 -27.26 -11.00 11.07
N ARG A 90 -26.69 -10.77 12.25
CA ARG A 90 -26.17 -9.47 12.62
C ARG A 90 -24.71 -9.39 12.17
N TYR A 91 -24.29 -8.21 11.80
CA TYR A 91 -22.93 -7.98 11.36
C TYR A 91 -21.92 -8.39 12.43
N TYR A 92 -20.93 -9.17 12.03
CA TYR A 92 -19.83 -9.54 12.91
C TYR A 92 -18.51 -8.94 12.42
N SER A 93 -18.24 -9.07 11.11
CA SER A 93 -17.01 -8.56 10.50
C SER A 93 -17.16 -8.57 8.99
N ALA A 94 -16.08 -8.26 8.27
CA ALA A 94 -16.09 -8.30 6.81
C ALA A 94 -14.69 -8.59 6.28
N GLU A 95 -14.64 -9.05 5.03
CA GLU A 95 -13.42 -9.21 4.28
C GLU A 95 -13.54 -8.40 3.01
N LEU A 96 -12.50 -7.64 2.67
CA LEU A 96 -12.51 -6.68 1.57
C LEU A 96 -11.47 -7.10 0.54
N MET A 97 -11.91 -7.37 -0.69
CA MET A 97 -10.98 -7.74 -1.76
C MET A 97 -10.42 -6.48 -2.41
N VAL A 98 -9.11 -6.32 -2.37
CA VAL A 98 -8.45 -5.14 -2.91
C VAL A 98 -7.56 -5.44 -4.10
N ALA A 99 -7.38 -6.71 -4.45
CA ALA A 99 -6.67 -7.11 -5.66
C ALA A 99 -7.13 -8.50 -6.06
N GLY A 100 -7.19 -8.73 -7.36
CA GLY A 100 -7.58 -10.03 -7.90
C GLY A 100 -7.07 -10.17 -9.32
N GLY A 101 -7.16 -11.38 -9.86
CA GLY A 101 -6.78 -11.63 -11.26
C GLY A 101 -5.33 -12.02 -11.47
N GLY A 102 -4.45 -11.74 -10.57
CA GLY A 102 -3.05 -12.20 -10.49
C GLY A 102 -2.87 -12.50 -9.04
N PRO A 103 -2.18 -11.62 -8.25
CA PRO A 103 -2.27 -11.76 -6.81
C PRO A 103 -3.70 -11.45 -6.38
N THR A 104 -4.19 -12.20 -5.39
CA THR A 104 -5.48 -11.95 -4.75
C THR A 104 -5.20 -11.48 -3.34
N ILE A 105 -5.74 -10.33 -2.97
CA ILE A 105 -5.46 -9.75 -1.66
C ILE A 105 -6.77 -9.37 -0.99
N TRP A 106 -6.93 -9.83 0.23
CA TRP A 106 -8.09 -9.55 1.07
C TRP A 106 -7.64 -8.81 2.33
N VAL A 107 -8.42 -7.82 2.72
CA VAL A 107 -8.26 -7.18 4.03
C VAL A 107 -9.28 -7.81 4.95
N ASN A 108 -8.80 -8.53 5.95
CA ASN A 108 -9.66 -9.26 6.89
C ASN A 108 -9.86 -8.40 8.13
N LEU A 109 -11.07 -7.87 8.30
CA LEU A 109 -11.36 -6.98 9.42
C LEU A 109 -11.51 -7.73 10.73
N ASN A 110 -11.78 -9.03 10.67
CA ASN A 110 -11.91 -9.84 11.88
C ASN A 110 -10.56 -10.10 12.54
N THR A 111 -9.57 -10.48 11.73
CA THR A 111 -8.23 -10.77 12.24
C THR A 111 -7.34 -9.55 12.25
N LYS A 112 -7.75 -8.47 11.58
CA LYS A 112 -6.93 -7.27 11.38
C LYS A 112 -5.63 -7.60 10.66
N GLU A 113 -5.77 -8.39 9.59
CA GLU A 113 -4.62 -8.78 8.75
C GLU A 113 -4.97 -8.61 7.28
N VAL A 114 -3.96 -8.20 6.50
CA VAL A 114 -4.03 -8.22 5.05
C VAL A 114 -3.52 -9.59 4.62
N GLU A 115 -4.32 -10.31 3.85
CA GLU A 115 -4.01 -11.67 3.41
C GLU A 115 -3.80 -11.68 1.91
N GLY A 116 -2.63 -12.12 1.46
CA GLY A 116 -2.31 -12.17 0.05
C GLY A 116 -2.02 -13.59 -0.42
N TYR A 117 -2.43 -13.88 -1.65
CA TYR A 117 -2.26 -15.18 -2.28
C TYR A 117 -1.79 -14.97 -3.71
N TRP A 118 -0.74 -15.67 -4.11
CA TRP A 118 -0.26 -15.62 -5.48
C TRP A 118 0.38 -16.97 -5.81
N GLY A 119 -0.32 -17.79 -6.62
CA GLY A 119 0.12 -19.15 -6.86
C GLY A 119 0.13 -19.92 -5.56
N SER A 120 1.27 -20.47 -5.19
CA SER A 120 1.42 -21.20 -3.93
C SER A 120 1.89 -20.32 -2.78
N ASP A 121 2.16 -19.05 -3.06
CA ASP A 121 2.63 -18.13 -2.03
C ASP A 121 1.46 -17.56 -1.24
N ARG A 122 1.68 -17.40 0.06
CA ARG A 122 0.70 -16.83 0.96
C ARG A 122 1.40 -15.90 1.94
N VAL A 123 0.83 -14.72 2.15
CA VAL A 123 1.42 -13.69 3.02
C VAL A 123 0.32 -13.09 3.88
N THR A 124 0.63 -12.80 5.14
CA THR A 124 -0.25 -12.02 6.00
C THR A 124 0.54 -10.87 6.61
N GLU A 125 -0.09 -9.71 6.71
CA GLU A 125 0.51 -8.52 7.31
C GLU A 125 -0.51 -7.88 8.23
N PRO A 126 -0.16 -7.62 9.49
CA PRO A 126 -1.11 -7.01 10.42
C PRO A 126 -1.30 -5.53 10.15
N PHE A 127 -2.46 -5.01 10.53
CA PHE A 127 -2.72 -3.58 10.44
C PHE A 127 -3.55 -3.14 11.65
N ILE A 128 -3.55 -1.81 11.87
CA ILE A 128 -4.41 -1.18 12.84
C ILE A 128 -5.50 -0.44 12.06
N ASP A 129 -6.77 -0.71 12.38
CA ASP A 129 -7.88 -0.14 11.63
C ASP A 129 -8.13 1.31 12.05
N ASN A 130 -7.23 2.19 11.65
CA ASN A 130 -7.32 3.61 11.97
C ASN A 130 -8.26 4.38 11.04
N LEU A 131 -8.75 3.72 9.99
CA LEU A 131 -9.79 4.28 9.12
C LEU A 131 -11.19 3.93 9.62
N ASP A 132 -11.29 3.02 10.57
CA ASP A 132 -12.57 2.47 11.04
C ASP A 132 -13.35 1.82 9.90
N LEU A 133 -12.65 0.97 9.16
CA LEU A 133 -13.27 0.22 8.07
C LEU A 133 -14.35 -0.71 8.59
N ASP A 134 -14.14 -1.27 9.78
CA ASP A 134 -15.10 -2.17 10.39
C ASP A 134 -16.42 -1.46 10.67
N GLY A 135 -16.37 -0.25 11.23
CA GLY A 135 -17.57 0.54 11.47
C GLY A 135 -18.27 0.94 10.18
N TYR A 136 -17.48 1.28 9.17
CA TYR A 136 -18.05 1.63 7.87
C TYR A 136 -18.79 0.45 7.25
N CYS A 137 -18.20 -0.75 7.31
CA CYS A 137 -18.82 -1.94 6.76
C CYS A 137 -20.06 -2.33 7.55
N GLU A 138 -20.05 -2.14 8.86
CA GLU A 138 -21.22 -2.41 9.69
C GLU A 138 -22.39 -1.53 9.26
N GLU A 139 -22.13 -0.25 9.03
CA GLU A 139 -23.16 0.67 8.57
C GLU A 139 -23.69 0.29 7.19
N MET A 140 -22.78 -0.10 6.29
CA MET A 140 -23.19 -0.55 4.96
C MET A 140 -24.06 -1.79 5.03
N TYR A 141 -23.72 -2.72 5.89
CA TYR A 141 -24.48 -3.95 6.05
C TYR A 141 -25.90 -3.66 6.58
N ALA A 142 -26.01 -2.68 7.46
CA ALA A 142 -27.29 -2.33 8.08
C ALA A 142 -28.20 -1.50 7.17
N SER A 143 -27.66 -0.94 6.08
CA SER A 143 -28.43 -0.06 5.18
C SER A 143 -29.52 -0.77 4.39
#